data_f693b46fe1fb5a45092e56cc780c9baf
#
_entry.id   f693b46fe1fb5a45092e56cc780c9baf
#
_cell.length_a   1.000
_cell.length_b   1.000
_cell.length_c   1.000
_cell.angle_alpha   90.00
_cell.angle_beta   90.00
_cell.angle_gamma   90.00
#
_symmetry.space_group_name_H-M   'P 1'
#
loop_
_entity.id
_entity.type
_entity.pdbx_description
1 polymer ?
#
loop_
_entity_poly.entity_id
_entity_poly.type
_entity_poly.pdbx_seq_one_letter_code
_entity_poly.pdbx_strand_id
1 'polypeptide(L)'
;FYKELDKNQIFYTKALIKGTLNDLSLKNLKLVGSKNTRINGNLNFINLFGKIHQRFYMNGKFEKFSSTYDDLATLLPNVLGKKLPINLKKLGLLTLKGNSQITASSIDANFILATNLGLVKSNFKMKGIDYIDKASYIGNVVLDDFDVGTFLDRKDIGKMTLNIDVDGEGFSKKYLDT
;
A
#
# COMPACT_ATOMS: atom_id res chain seq x y z
N PHE A 1 4.52 -16.96 3.84
CA PHE A 1 4.54 -15.99 2.74
C PHE A 1 4.37 -16.66 1.36
N TYR A 2 4.99 -17.82 1.13
CA TYR A 2 5.05 -18.45 -0.20
C TYR A 2 3.90 -19.41 -0.54
N LYS A 3 3.10 -19.84 0.42
CA LYS A 3 1.99 -20.79 0.19
C LYS A 3 0.79 -20.18 -0.51
N GLU A 4 0.74 -18.88 -0.65
CA GLU A 4 -0.44 -18.13 -1.07
C GLU A 4 -0.29 -17.39 -2.41
N LEU A 5 0.90 -17.37 -2.99
CA LEU A 5 1.06 -16.94 -4.37
C LEU A 5 0.47 -18.01 -5.29
N ASP A 6 -0.50 -17.63 -6.10
CA ASP A 6 -1.03 -18.52 -7.13
C ASP A 6 0.11 -19.03 -8.02
N LYS A 7 0.29 -20.36 -8.06
CA LYS A 7 1.35 -21.02 -8.83
C LYS A 7 1.29 -20.71 -10.34
N ASN A 8 0.16 -20.19 -10.81
CA ASN A 8 -0.06 -19.83 -12.22
C ASN A 8 0.27 -18.36 -12.50
N GLN A 9 0.68 -17.58 -11.52
CA GLN A 9 1.08 -16.19 -11.76
C GLN A 9 2.49 -16.13 -12.35
N ILE A 10 2.61 -15.44 -13.49
CA ILE A 10 3.89 -15.19 -14.14
C ILE A 10 4.34 -13.78 -13.82
N PHE A 11 5.57 -13.66 -13.34
CA PHE A 11 6.21 -12.37 -13.07
C PHE A 11 7.44 -12.24 -13.96
N TYR A 12 7.54 -11.11 -14.64
CA TYR A 12 8.76 -10.70 -15.33
C TYR A 12 9.50 -9.69 -14.47
N THR A 13 10.72 -10.02 -14.08
CA THR A 13 11.51 -9.17 -13.20
C THR A 13 12.88 -8.89 -13.80
N LYS A 14 13.26 -7.61 -13.80
CA LYS A 14 14.61 -7.14 -14.10
C LYS A 14 15.07 -6.24 -12.97
N ALA A 15 16.20 -6.55 -12.35
CA ALA A 15 16.81 -5.74 -11.29
C ALA A 15 18.30 -6.02 -11.18
N LEU A 16 19.05 -5.06 -10.61
CA LEU A 16 20.37 -5.31 -10.06
C LEU A 16 20.20 -5.75 -8.61
N ILE A 17 20.47 -7.03 -8.34
CA ILE A 17 20.34 -7.64 -7.03
C ILE A 17 21.69 -7.62 -6.33
N LYS A 18 21.74 -7.12 -5.08
CA LYS A 18 22.93 -7.09 -4.23
C LYS A 18 22.59 -7.55 -2.81
N GLY A 19 23.56 -8.11 -2.12
CA GLY A 19 23.43 -8.50 -0.71
C GLY A 19 23.18 -9.99 -0.50
N THR A 20 22.54 -10.31 0.60
CA THR A 20 22.20 -11.67 1.04
C THR A 20 20.69 -11.83 1.16
N LEU A 21 20.20 -13.04 1.47
CA LEU A 21 18.77 -13.27 1.74
C LEU A 21 18.25 -12.51 2.96
N ASN A 22 19.14 -12.13 3.90
CA ASN A 22 18.79 -11.37 5.09
C ASN A 22 18.96 -9.85 4.92
N ASP A 23 19.72 -9.42 3.92
CA ASP A 23 19.95 -8.03 3.58
C ASP A 23 20.01 -7.92 2.05
N LEU A 24 18.84 -7.67 1.45
CA LEU A 24 18.63 -7.75 0.00
C LEU A 24 18.31 -6.36 -0.57
N SER A 25 19.12 -5.94 -1.55
CA SER A 25 18.90 -4.71 -2.30
C SER A 25 18.55 -5.02 -3.74
N LEU A 26 17.41 -4.48 -4.21
CA LEU A 26 16.94 -4.51 -5.59
C LEU A 26 17.02 -3.10 -6.17
N LYS A 27 18.01 -2.83 -7.02
CA LYS A 27 18.16 -1.55 -7.70
C LYS A 27 17.64 -1.62 -9.12
N ASN A 28 17.06 -0.51 -9.60
CA ASN A 28 16.47 -0.40 -10.93
C ASN A 28 15.47 -1.53 -11.21
N LEU A 29 14.68 -1.87 -10.19
CA LEU A 29 13.66 -2.91 -10.28
C LEU A 29 12.63 -2.52 -11.33
N LYS A 30 12.38 -3.44 -12.25
CA LYS A 30 11.23 -3.45 -13.15
C LYS A 30 10.53 -4.78 -12.98
N LEU A 31 9.37 -4.78 -12.36
CA LEU A 31 8.55 -5.98 -12.18
C LEU A 31 7.22 -5.77 -12.91
N VAL A 32 6.84 -6.78 -13.69
CA VAL A 32 5.55 -6.84 -14.38
C VAL A 32 4.88 -8.15 -13.97
N GLY A 33 3.74 -8.05 -13.33
CA GLY A 33 2.90 -9.20 -13.01
C GLY A 33 1.99 -9.60 -14.16
N SER A 34 1.35 -10.74 -14.03
CA SER A 34 0.46 -11.33 -15.05
C SER A 34 -0.82 -10.52 -15.34
N LYS A 35 -1.14 -9.54 -14.47
CA LYS A 35 -2.31 -8.66 -14.60
C LYS A 35 -1.85 -7.19 -14.64
N ASN A 36 -2.39 -6.36 -13.76
CA ASN A 36 -2.16 -4.91 -13.77
C ASN A 36 -0.99 -4.46 -12.89
N THR A 37 -0.36 -5.38 -12.16
CA THR A 37 0.72 -5.02 -11.24
C THR A 37 2.02 -4.76 -11.98
N ARG A 38 2.57 -3.57 -11.78
CA ARG A 38 3.88 -3.14 -12.26
C ARG A 38 4.59 -2.36 -11.18
N ILE A 39 5.88 -2.63 -10.98
CA ILE A 39 6.71 -1.93 -10.01
C ILE A 39 7.99 -1.48 -10.69
N ASN A 40 8.26 -0.17 -10.64
CA ASN A 40 9.54 0.41 -11.00
C ASN A 40 10.08 1.16 -9.79
N GLY A 41 11.34 0.91 -9.43
CA GLY A 41 11.93 1.59 -8.28
C GLY A 41 13.13 0.86 -7.68
N ASN A 42 13.41 1.19 -6.42
CA ASN A 42 14.46 0.57 -5.65
C ASN A 42 13.88 0.06 -4.34
N LEU A 43 14.17 -1.18 -3.98
CA LEU A 43 13.68 -1.82 -2.75
C LEU A 43 14.87 -2.39 -1.98
N ASN A 44 14.89 -2.15 -0.68
CA ASN A 44 15.84 -2.77 0.24
C ASN A 44 15.05 -3.52 1.32
N PHE A 45 15.47 -4.73 1.59
CA PHE A 45 14.82 -5.60 2.57
C PHE A 45 15.84 -6.08 3.59
N ILE A 46 15.45 -6.09 4.85
CA ILE A 46 16.15 -6.78 5.93
C ILE A 46 15.23 -7.87 6.47
N ASN A 47 15.77 -9.08 6.63
CA ASN A 47 15.06 -10.27 7.10
C ASN A 47 13.81 -10.63 6.27
N LEU A 48 13.83 -10.42 4.95
CA LEU A 48 12.70 -10.77 4.06
C LEU A 48 12.32 -12.26 4.18
N PHE A 49 13.32 -13.14 4.29
CA PHE A 49 13.16 -14.59 4.43
C PHE A 49 13.45 -15.10 5.85
N GLY A 50 13.59 -14.18 6.80
CA GLY A 50 13.90 -14.51 8.19
C GLY A 50 12.77 -15.25 8.90
N LYS A 51 13.13 -16.17 9.80
CA LYS A 51 12.16 -16.88 10.66
C LYS A 51 11.47 -15.95 11.67
N ILE A 52 12.07 -14.81 11.99
CA ILE A 52 11.58 -13.84 12.97
C ILE A 52 10.92 -12.69 12.22
N HIS A 53 9.62 -12.80 11.97
CA HIS A 53 8.82 -11.78 11.26
C HIS A 53 8.93 -10.38 11.88
N GLN A 54 9.10 -10.28 13.21
CA GLN A 54 9.26 -9.02 13.94
C GLN A 54 10.51 -8.20 13.54
N ARG A 55 11.49 -8.82 12.86
CA ARG A 55 12.70 -8.14 12.37
C ARG A 55 12.61 -7.76 10.89
N PHE A 56 11.46 -7.94 10.28
CA PHE A 56 11.25 -7.51 8.89
C PHE A 56 11.35 -6.00 8.78
N TYR A 57 12.10 -5.53 7.79
CA TYR A 57 12.17 -4.14 7.39
C TYR A 57 12.25 -4.05 5.88
N MET A 58 11.49 -3.14 5.30
CA MET A 58 11.56 -2.77 3.89
C MET A 58 11.67 -1.25 3.77
N ASN A 59 12.61 -0.81 2.94
CA ASN A 59 12.67 0.57 2.47
C ASN A 59 12.48 0.58 0.96
N GLY A 60 11.45 1.28 0.48
CA GLY A 60 11.09 1.35 -0.92
C GLY A 60 11.07 2.78 -1.45
N LYS A 61 11.69 2.99 -2.62
CA LYS A 61 11.50 4.17 -3.44
C LYS A 61 10.82 3.73 -4.74
N PHE A 62 9.55 4.08 -4.88
CA PHE A 62 8.74 3.75 -6.04
C PHE A 62 8.73 4.92 -7.02
N GLU A 63 9.32 4.72 -8.20
CA GLU A 63 9.21 5.65 -9.33
C GLU A 63 7.83 5.52 -9.98
N LYS A 64 7.33 4.30 -10.04
CA LYS A 64 5.99 3.93 -10.45
C LYS A 64 5.62 2.57 -9.88
N PHE A 65 4.57 2.53 -9.12
CA PHE A 65 3.90 1.29 -8.72
C PHE A 65 2.47 1.36 -9.21
N SER A 66 2.02 0.42 -10.02
CA SER A 66 0.62 0.35 -10.44
C SER A 66 0.04 -1.03 -10.18
N SER A 67 -1.22 -1.06 -9.75
CA SER A 67 -1.97 -2.28 -9.49
C SER A 67 -3.46 -1.96 -9.38
N THR A 68 -4.28 -2.99 -9.24
CA THR A 68 -5.67 -2.88 -8.82
C THR A 68 -5.84 -3.43 -7.40
N TYR A 69 -6.96 -3.10 -6.75
CA TYR A 69 -7.30 -3.68 -5.45
C TYR A 69 -7.27 -5.21 -5.47
N ASP A 70 -7.89 -5.82 -6.48
CA ASP A 70 -7.99 -7.28 -6.60
C ASP A 70 -6.61 -7.93 -6.83
N ASP A 71 -5.75 -7.29 -7.62
CA ASP A 71 -4.38 -7.78 -7.84
C ASP A 71 -3.52 -7.67 -6.58
N LEU A 72 -3.64 -6.56 -5.83
CA LEU A 72 -2.97 -6.39 -4.54
C LEU A 72 -3.44 -7.40 -3.50
N ALA A 73 -4.74 -7.64 -3.41
CA ALA A 73 -5.31 -8.63 -2.49
C ALA A 73 -4.81 -10.05 -2.81
N THR A 74 -4.60 -10.36 -4.11
CA THR A 74 -4.05 -11.65 -4.54
C THR A 74 -2.55 -11.77 -4.25
N LEU A 75 -1.78 -10.67 -4.41
CA LEU A 75 -0.34 -10.66 -4.16
C LEU A 75 0.00 -10.70 -2.67
N LEU A 76 -0.80 -10.06 -1.85
CA LEU A 76 -0.57 -9.88 -0.43
C LEU A 76 -1.79 -10.30 0.40
N PRO A 77 -2.27 -11.55 0.26
CA PRO A 77 -3.55 -11.97 0.84
C PRO A 77 -3.59 -11.86 2.36
N ASN A 78 -2.46 -12.06 3.04
CA ASN A 78 -2.36 -11.92 4.50
C ASN A 78 -2.21 -10.48 4.97
N VAL A 79 -1.73 -9.58 4.12
CA VAL A 79 -1.50 -8.17 4.46
C VAL A 79 -2.70 -7.33 4.06
N LEU A 80 -3.25 -7.56 2.88
CA LEU A 80 -4.27 -6.70 2.27
C LEU A 80 -5.63 -7.41 2.10
N GLY A 81 -5.63 -8.72 1.86
CA GLY A 81 -6.82 -9.42 1.36
C GLY A 81 -8.00 -9.53 2.32
N LYS A 82 -7.79 -9.43 3.64
CA LYS A 82 -8.86 -9.56 4.65
C LYS A 82 -9.11 -8.28 5.45
N LYS A 83 -8.27 -7.27 5.32
CA LYS A 83 -8.22 -6.12 6.23
C LYS A 83 -8.45 -4.77 5.55
N LEU A 84 -8.32 -4.69 4.23
CA LEU A 84 -8.58 -3.43 3.52
C LEU A 84 -10.08 -3.22 3.31
N PRO A 85 -10.59 -2.00 3.56
CA PRO A 85 -11.97 -1.65 3.27
C PRO A 85 -12.30 -1.91 1.80
N ILE A 86 -13.44 -2.55 1.54
CA ILE A 86 -13.90 -2.90 0.19
C ILE A 86 -14.07 -1.66 -0.71
N ASN A 87 -14.34 -0.50 -0.11
CA ASN A 87 -14.48 0.77 -0.84
C ASN A 87 -13.21 1.14 -1.62
N LEU A 88 -12.02 0.66 -1.21
CA LEU A 88 -10.78 0.88 -1.96
C LEU A 88 -10.82 0.24 -3.36
N LYS A 89 -11.70 -0.74 -3.60
CA LYS A 89 -11.94 -1.31 -4.93
C LYS A 89 -12.44 -0.29 -5.94
N LYS A 90 -13.17 0.73 -5.49
CA LYS A 90 -13.70 1.82 -6.31
C LYS A 90 -12.60 2.73 -6.88
N LEU A 91 -11.42 2.73 -6.28
CA LEU A 91 -10.27 3.48 -6.77
C LEU A 91 -9.79 3.01 -8.15
N GLY A 92 -10.18 1.79 -8.58
CA GLY A 92 -9.84 1.22 -9.87
C GLY A 92 -8.34 0.94 -10.02
N LEU A 93 -7.73 1.45 -11.09
CA LEU A 93 -6.29 1.35 -11.29
C LEU A 93 -5.58 2.36 -10.38
N LEU A 94 -4.74 1.84 -9.52
CA LEU A 94 -3.88 2.61 -8.63
C LEU A 94 -2.53 2.84 -9.30
N THR A 95 -2.05 4.07 -9.32
CA THR A 95 -0.68 4.38 -9.72
C THR A 95 -0.02 5.25 -8.66
N LEU A 96 0.98 4.70 -7.97
CA LEU A 96 1.67 5.33 -6.85
C LEU A 96 3.10 5.67 -7.23
N LYS A 97 3.54 6.84 -6.79
CA LYS A 97 4.95 7.28 -6.77
C LYS A 97 5.26 7.79 -5.36
N GLY A 98 6.40 7.40 -4.81
CA GLY A 98 6.77 7.84 -3.47
C GLY A 98 7.78 6.95 -2.78
N ASN A 99 7.88 7.12 -1.48
CA ASN A 99 8.78 6.36 -0.63
C ASN A 99 7.98 5.70 0.49
N SER A 100 8.41 4.53 0.93
CA SER A 100 7.85 3.91 2.13
C SER A 100 8.90 3.15 2.92
N GLN A 101 8.72 3.15 4.23
CA GLN A 101 9.43 2.28 5.16
C GLN A 101 8.38 1.42 5.86
N ILE A 102 8.56 0.12 5.80
CA ILE A 102 7.61 -0.85 6.35
C ILE A 102 8.35 -1.79 7.28
N THR A 103 7.83 -1.96 8.48
CA THR A 103 8.27 -2.99 9.42
C THR A 103 7.15 -4.00 9.64
N ALA A 104 7.36 -4.98 10.51
CA ALA A 104 6.31 -5.92 10.90
C ALA A 104 5.12 -5.23 11.59
N SER A 105 5.34 -4.06 12.22
CA SER A 105 4.34 -3.36 13.04
C SER A 105 4.10 -1.91 12.62
N SER A 106 4.77 -1.38 11.59
CA SER A 106 4.61 0.03 11.21
C SER A 106 4.76 0.26 9.72
N ILE A 107 4.14 1.34 9.25
CA ILE A 107 4.30 1.92 7.90
C ILE A 107 4.61 3.40 8.07
N ASP A 108 5.63 3.89 7.38
CA ASP A 108 5.89 5.32 7.17
C ASP A 108 5.99 5.54 5.66
N ALA A 109 5.08 6.33 5.09
CA ALA A 109 4.98 6.48 3.65
C ALA A 109 4.68 7.93 3.26
N ASN A 110 5.39 8.39 2.22
CA ASN A 110 5.11 9.64 1.55
C ASN A 110 4.90 9.34 0.07
N PHE A 111 3.71 9.62 -0.44
CA PHE A 111 3.34 9.19 -1.78
C PHE A 111 2.33 10.12 -2.47
N ILE A 112 2.32 10.02 -3.79
CA ILE A 112 1.27 10.53 -4.67
C ILE A 112 0.63 9.31 -5.32
N LEU A 113 -0.68 9.19 -5.18
CA LEU A 113 -1.50 8.10 -5.70
C LEU A 113 -2.53 8.66 -6.70
N ALA A 114 -2.39 8.29 -7.96
CA ALA A 114 -3.43 8.53 -8.96
C ALA A 114 -4.39 7.35 -9.00
N THR A 115 -5.68 7.66 -9.05
CA THR A 115 -6.78 6.69 -9.08
C THR A 115 -7.79 7.06 -10.17
N ASN A 116 -8.77 6.20 -10.43
CA ASN A 116 -9.87 6.55 -11.32
C ASN A 116 -10.80 7.63 -10.74
N LEU A 117 -10.74 7.88 -9.42
CA LEU A 117 -11.56 8.87 -8.74
C LEU A 117 -10.88 10.23 -8.57
N GLY A 118 -9.56 10.32 -8.76
CA GLY A 118 -8.78 11.55 -8.59
C GLY A 118 -7.41 11.27 -8.00
N LEU A 119 -6.74 12.35 -7.58
CA LEU A 119 -5.37 12.31 -7.07
C LEU A 119 -5.38 12.39 -5.53
N VAL A 120 -4.54 11.56 -4.91
CA VAL A 120 -4.31 11.56 -3.46
C VAL A 120 -2.82 11.80 -3.20
N LYS A 121 -2.48 12.76 -2.37
CA LYS A 121 -1.13 12.97 -1.85
C LYS A 121 -1.17 12.72 -0.34
N SER A 122 -0.21 12.01 0.19
CA SER A 122 -0.19 11.74 1.62
C SER A 122 1.22 11.62 2.16
N ASN A 123 1.38 12.12 3.37
CA ASN A 123 2.48 11.80 4.27
C ASN A 123 1.84 11.11 5.48
N PHE A 124 2.05 9.82 5.62
CA PHE A 124 1.28 8.96 6.50
C PHE A 124 2.17 8.02 7.30
N LYS A 125 1.90 7.96 8.59
CA LYS A 125 2.56 7.03 9.52
C LYS A 125 1.52 6.20 10.24
N MET A 126 1.75 4.90 10.31
CA MET A 126 0.91 3.95 11.03
C MET A 126 1.78 3.07 11.92
N LYS A 127 1.31 2.77 13.13
CA LYS A 127 1.92 1.86 14.07
C LYS A 127 0.90 0.83 14.53
N GLY A 128 1.36 -0.35 14.96
CA GLY A 128 0.48 -1.42 15.43
C GLY A 128 -0.29 -2.11 14.31
N ILE A 129 0.23 -2.15 13.07
CA ILE A 129 -0.45 -2.75 11.91
C ILE A 129 -0.67 -4.27 12.04
N ASP A 130 0.04 -4.93 12.93
CA ASP A 130 -0.17 -6.32 13.32
C ASP A 130 -1.51 -6.52 14.04
N TYR A 131 -2.04 -5.46 14.69
CA TYR A 131 -3.36 -5.41 15.34
C TYR A 131 -4.16 -4.23 14.78
N ILE A 132 -4.65 -4.34 13.55
CA ILE A 132 -5.24 -3.24 12.79
C ILE A 132 -6.37 -2.50 13.51
N ASP A 133 -7.13 -3.19 14.36
CA ASP A 133 -8.20 -2.59 15.18
C ASP A 133 -7.68 -1.67 16.30
N LYS A 134 -6.37 -1.72 16.59
CA LYS A 134 -5.67 -0.89 17.58
C LYS A 134 -4.52 -0.09 16.96
N ALA A 135 -4.42 -0.13 15.63
CA ALA A 135 -3.37 0.60 14.94
C ALA A 135 -3.57 2.10 15.10
N SER A 136 -2.55 2.82 15.51
CA SER A 136 -2.54 4.29 15.49
C SER A 136 -2.04 4.80 14.15
N TYR A 137 -2.61 5.91 13.70
CA TYR A 137 -2.19 6.54 12.45
C TYR A 137 -2.20 8.06 12.58
N ILE A 138 -1.20 8.69 11.97
CA ILE A 138 -1.08 10.14 11.89
C ILE A 138 -0.55 10.52 10.50
N GLY A 139 -1.00 11.64 9.98
CA GLY A 139 -0.51 12.16 8.70
C GLY A 139 -1.35 13.25 8.12
N ASN A 140 -1.00 13.62 6.90
CA ASN A 140 -1.76 14.57 6.08
C ASN A 140 -2.20 13.87 4.80
N VAL A 141 -3.45 14.11 4.41
CA VAL A 141 -4.05 13.60 3.17
C VAL A 141 -4.59 14.78 2.37
N VAL A 142 -4.08 14.95 1.16
CA VAL A 142 -4.59 15.91 0.20
C VAL A 142 -5.32 15.15 -0.90
N LEU A 143 -6.60 15.41 -1.06
CA LEU A 143 -7.42 14.98 -2.19
C LEU A 143 -7.44 16.10 -3.23
N ASP A 144 -7.26 15.79 -4.50
CA ASP A 144 -7.25 16.75 -5.58
C ASP A 144 -8.16 16.25 -6.72
N ASP A 145 -9.24 17.02 -6.98
CA ASP A 145 -10.34 16.67 -7.90
C ASP A 145 -10.86 15.23 -7.67
N PHE A 146 -10.99 14.83 -6.40
CA PHE A 146 -11.33 13.47 -6.02
C PHE A 146 -12.83 13.29 -5.87
N ASP A 147 -13.41 12.29 -6.54
CA ASP A 147 -14.83 11.93 -6.45
C ASP A 147 -15.14 11.23 -5.12
N VAL A 148 -15.35 12.06 -4.09
CA VAL A 148 -15.68 11.61 -2.74
C VAL A 148 -17.05 10.95 -2.71
N GLY A 149 -18.01 11.45 -3.52
CA GLY A 149 -19.35 10.89 -3.59
C GLY A 149 -19.35 9.44 -4.07
N THR A 150 -18.67 9.15 -5.16
CA THR A 150 -18.49 7.76 -5.64
C THR A 150 -17.75 6.90 -4.62
N PHE A 151 -16.72 7.43 -3.98
CA PHE A 151 -15.96 6.69 -2.97
C PHE A 151 -16.81 6.26 -1.76
N LEU A 152 -17.68 7.17 -1.26
CA LEU A 152 -18.51 6.96 -0.08
C LEU A 152 -19.92 6.43 -0.39
N ASP A 153 -20.30 6.19 -1.65
CA ASP A 153 -21.68 5.88 -2.09
C ASP A 153 -22.71 6.99 -1.76
N ARG A 154 -22.28 8.25 -1.83
CA ARG A 154 -23.09 9.42 -1.52
C ARG A 154 -23.35 10.22 -2.79
N LYS A 155 -24.62 10.25 -3.22
CA LYS A 155 -25.06 11.00 -4.42
C LYS A 155 -25.16 12.51 -4.21
N ASP A 156 -25.21 12.93 -2.97
CA ASP A 156 -25.26 14.33 -2.54
C ASP A 156 -23.89 14.99 -2.42
N ILE A 157 -22.82 14.23 -2.60
CA ILE A 157 -21.43 14.69 -2.59
C ILE A 157 -20.83 14.47 -3.97
N GLY A 158 -20.11 15.44 -4.48
CA GLY A 158 -19.40 15.35 -5.75
C GLY A 158 -17.89 15.25 -5.56
N LYS A 159 -17.16 15.76 -6.57
CA LYS A 159 -15.72 15.89 -6.52
C LYS A 159 -15.29 17.00 -5.57
N MET A 160 -14.21 16.78 -4.85
CA MET A 160 -13.71 17.71 -3.86
C MET A 160 -12.17 17.80 -3.92
N THR A 161 -11.66 18.98 -3.60
CA THR A 161 -10.24 19.16 -3.26
C THR A 161 -10.17 19.48 -1.77
N LEU A 162 -9.49 18.62 -1.02
CA LEU A 162 -9.43 18.67 0.45
C LEU A 162 -7.99 18.53 0.91
N ASN A 163 -7.66 19.20 2.01
CA ASN A 163 -6.41 19.01 2.74
C ASN A 163 -6.79 18.69 4.19
N ILE A 164 -6.46 17.47 4.64
CA ILE A 164 -6.95 16.91 5.89
C ILE A 164 -5.74 16.39 6.69
N ASP A 165 -5.62 16.84 7.92
CA ASP A 165 -4.75 16.19 8.90
C ASP A 165 -5.54 15.10 9.60
N VAL A 166 -4.96 13.92 9.67
CA VAL A 166 -5.55 12.73 10.30
C VAL A 166 -4.70 12.31 11.47
N ASP A 167 -5.35 12.07 12.60
CA ASP A 167 -4.75 11.52 13.82
C ASP A 167 -5.80 10.64 14.50
N GLY A 168 -5.52 9.34 14.68
CA GLY A 168 -6.52 8.44 15.20
C GLY A 168 -6.01 7.03 15.50
N GLU A 169 -6.93 6.23 16.02
CA GLU A 169 -6.70 4.84 16.38
C GLU A 169 -7.82 3.93 15.86
N GLY A 170 -7.45 2.74 15.41
CA GLY A 170 -8.35 1.69 14.96
C GLY A 170 -9.02 1.96 13.61
N PHE A 171 -9.47 0.87 13.00
CA PHE A 171 -10.20 0.89 11.73
C PHE A 171 -11.55 0.15 11.83
N SER A 172 -12.00 -0.20 13.04
CA SER A 172 -13.29 -0.86 13.23
C SER A 172 -14.42 0.15 13.31
N LYS A 173 -15.59 -0.19 12.74
CA LYS A 173 -16.81 0.64 12.85
C LYS A 173 -17.19 1.03 14.28
N LYS A 174 -16.75 0.23 15.28
CA LYS A 174 -17.05 0.44 16.70
C LYS A 174 -16.47 1.76 17.25
N TYR A 175 -15.48 2.36 16.57
CA TYR A 175 -14.84 3.61 16.98
C TYR A 175 -15.23 4.81 16.10
N LEU A 176 -16.09 4.61 15.09
CA LEU A 176 -16.59 5.68 14.21
C LEU A 176 -17.95 6.25 14.67
N ASP A 177 -18.56 5.66 15.69
CA ASP A 177 -19.89 6.05 16.21
C ASP A 177 -19.82 6.82 17.53
N THR A 178 -18.70 7.51 17.82
CA THR A 178 -18.57 8.42 18.99
C THR A 178 -18.42 9.86 18.58
#